data_8cbec320b016186e38a38f63d1409b72
#
_entry.id   8cbec320b016186e38a38f63d1409b72
#
_cell.length_a   1.000
_cell.length_b   1.000
_cell.length_c   1.000
_cell.angle_alpha   90.00
_cell.angle_beta   90.00
_cell.angle_gamma   90.00
#
_symmetry.space_group_name_H-M   'P 1'
#
loop_
_entity.id
_entity.type
_entity.pdbx_description
1 polymer ?
#
loop_
_entity_poly.entity_id
_entity_poly.type
_entity_poly.pdbx_seq_one_letter_code
_entity_poly.pdbx_strand_id
1 'polypeptide(L)'
;MIVSDTGPIVVFARIGRLSLLREVTGALLIPDAVHTEIFAKKGAMPGASEVAQATWIQRVSVVDRSIVDRMPKVLHGGEREAIALAKERGAQLLVDEIRARRAASDQGIEVIGTLRVLDEAKRLGHIGLARPIIAHMQSQGYRFERTLILSFLEIVGEG
;
A
#
# COMPACT_ATOMS: atom_id res chain seq x y z
N MET A 1 4.33 12.73 -3.72
CA MET A 1 3.02 12.44 -3.10
C MET A 1 2.62 11.00 -3.42
N ILE A 2 2.18 10.26 -2.42
CA ILE A 2 1.81 8.85 -2.57
C ILE A 2 0.43 8.64 -1.96
N VAL A 3 -0.46 8.03 -2.74
CA VAL A 3 -1.75 7.52 -2.26
C VAL A 3 -1.58 6.03 -1.97
N SER A 4 -2.14 5.53 -0.88
CA SER A 4 -2.04 4.11 -0.52
C SER A 4 -3.39 3.42 -0.48
N ASP A 5 -3.40 2.18 -0.96
CA ASP A 5 -4.47 1.23 -0.70
C ASP A 5 -4.35 0.66 0.73
N THR A 6 -5.36 -0.08 1.15
CA THR A 6 -5.46 -0.65 2.51
C THR A 6 -4.34 -1.64 2.84
N GLY A 7 -4.08 -2.58 1.94
CA GLY A 7 -3.18 -3.72 2.19
C GLY A 7 -1.78 -3.35 2.67
N PRO A 8 -1.05 -2.49 1.97
CA PRO A 8 0.31 -2.11 2.38
C PRO A 8 0.36 -1.48 3.78
N ILE A 9 -0.57 -0.58 4.09
CA ILE A 9 -0.62 0.07 5.41
C ILE A 9 -0.84 -0.97 6.50
N VAL A 10 -1.83 -1.84 6.30
CA VAL A 10 -2.21 -2.85 7.30
C VAL A 10 -1.08 -3.86 7.53
N VAL A 11 -0.38 -4.30 6.48
CA VAL A 11 0.69 -5.28 6.66
C VAL A 11 1.88 -4.69 7.42
N PHE A 12 2.28 -3.45 7.15
CA PHE A 12 3.35 -2.80 7.92
C PHE A 12 2.94 -2.59 9.39
N ALA A 13 1.68 -2.24 9.63
CA ALA A 13 1.17 -2.10 11.00
C ALA A 13 1.16 -3.44 11.74
N ARG A 14 0.72 -4.51 11.07
CA ARG A 14 0.65 -5.86 11.66
C ARG A 14 2.01 -6.40 12.09
N ILE A 15 3.05 -6.10 11.35
CA ILE A 15 4.41 -6.55 11.70
C ILE A 15 5.15 -5.57 12.61
N GLY A 16 4.46 -4.53 13.11
CA GLY A 16 5.05 -3.54 13.99
C GLY A 16 6.08 -2.63 13.31
N ARG A 17 5.97 -2.43 12.00
CA ARG A 17 6.93 -1.64 11.21
C ARG A 17 6.29 -0.51 10.42
N LEU A 18 5.24 0.08 10.95
CA LEU A 18 4.58 1.20 10.29
C LEU A 18 5.53 2.40 10.14
N SER A 19 6.43 2.60 11.10
CA SER A 19 7.46 3.65 11.00
C SER A 19 8.39 3.46 9.80
N LEU A 20 8.69 2.21 9.42
CA LEU A 20 9.49 1.93 8.24
C LEU A 20 8.82 2.43 6.96
N LEU A 21 7.52 2.22 6.86
CA LEU A 21 6.73 2.75 5.75
C LEU A 21 6.85 4.27 5.67
N ARG A 22 6.71 4.95 6.81
CA ARG A 22 6.86 6.41 6.90
C ARG A 22 8.24 6.88 6.45
N GLU A 23 9.28 6.20 6.87
CA GLU A 23 10.67 6.58 6.53
C GLU A 23 10.92 6.52 5.03
N VAL A 24 10.27 5.59 4.32
CA VAL A 24 10.42 5.43 2.87
C VAL A 24 9.48 6.35 2.09
N THR A 25 8.23 6.45 2.50
CA THR A 25 7.20 7.14 1.71
C THR A 25 6.99 8.60 2.13
N GLY A 26 7.34 8.96 3.35
CA GLY A 26 6.91 10.22 3.95
C GLY A 26 5.41 10.19 4.21
N ALA A 27 4.72 11.32 4.01
CA ALA A 27 3.28 11.39 4.19
C ALA A 27 2.54 10.55 3.15
N LEU A 28 1.50 9.84 3.58
CA LEU A 28 0.60 9.08 2.72
C LEU A 28 -0.79 9.72 2.72
N LEU A 29 -1.46 9.66 1.57
CA LEU A 29 -2.87 10.00 1.45
C LEU A 29 -3.68 8.72 1.33
N ILE A 30 -4.82 8.66 1.99
CA ILE A 30 -5.77 7.56 1.84
C ILE A 30 -7.17 8.11 1.55
N PRO A 31 -7.92 7.51 0.62
CA PRO A 31 -9.29 7.92 0.35
C PRO A 31 -10.24 7.44 1.44
N ASP A 32 -11.47 7.95 1.42
CA ASP A 32 -12.49 7.61 2.41
C ASP A 32 -12.76 6.12 2.51
N ALA A 33 -12.84 5.41 1.37
CA ALA A 33 -13.10 3.97 1.37
C ALA A 33 -11.98 3.17 2.02
N VAL A 34 -10.72 3.56 1.84
CA VAL A 34 -9.57 2.93 2.51
C VAL A 34 -9.65 3.19 4.01
N HIS A 35 -9.94 4.41 4.42
CA HIS A 35 -10.14 4.74 5.83
C HIS A 35 -11.25 3.86 6.44
N THR A 36 -12.36 3.72 5.76
CA THR A 36 -13.48 2.88 6.20
C THR A 36 -13.08 1.41 6.34
N GLU A 37 -12.32 0.88 5.38
CA GLU A 37 -11.84 -0.51 5.44
C GLU A 37 -10.95 -0.76 6.66
N ILE A 38 -10.14 0.22 7.06
CA ILE A 38 -9.24 0.08 8.20
C ILE A 38 -10.00 0.21 9.53
N PHE A 39 -10.94 1.15 9.65
CA PHE A 39 -11.49 1.57 10.94
C PHE A 39 -12.95 1.21 11.21
N ALA A 40 -13.80 1.11 10.18
CA ALA A 40 -15.25 1.00 10.38
C ALA A 40 -15.76 -0.43 10.60
N LYS A 41 -14.92 -1.44 10.46
CA LYS A 41 -15.31 -2.82 10.73
C LYS A 41 -15.41 -3.05 12.24
N LYS A 42 -16.49 -3.73 12.66
CA LYS A 42 -16.69 -4.18 14.03
C LYS A 42 -15.47 -5.03 14.45
N GLY A 43 -14.69 -4.56 15.41
CA GLY A 43 -13.44 -5.19 15.78
C GLY A 43 -12.27 -4.80 14.87
N ALA A 44 -12.04 -3.53 14.67
CA ALA A 44 -11.02 -2.91 13.80
C ALA A 44 -9.87 -3.84 13.35
N MET A 45 -9.39 -3.72 12.13
CA MET A 45 -8.29 -4.56 11.61
C MET A 45 -7.10 -4.54 12.58
N PRO A 46 -6.37 -5.67 12.75
CA PRO A 46 -5.12 -5.67 13.52
C PRO A 46 -4.18 -4.57 13.01
N GLY A 47 -3.67 -3.73 13.92
CA GLY A 47 -2.83 -2.59 13.56
C GLY A 47 -3.59 -1.29 13.36
N ALA A 48 -4.93 -1.27 13.44
CA ALA A 48 -5.73 -0.06 13.25
C ALA A 48 -5.40 1.03 14.29
N SER A 49 -5.07 0.67 15.52
CA SER A 49 -4.70 1.64 16.56
C SER A 49 -3.40 2.38 16.22
N GLU A 50 -2.42 1.69 15.68
CA GLU A 50 -1.17 2.29 15.22
C GLU A 50 -1.41 3.23 14.04
N VAL A 51 -2.28 2.84 13.11
CA VAL A 51 -2.66 3.69 11.98
C VAL A 51 -3.42 4.93 12.46
N ALA A 52 -4.32 4.78 13.43
CA ALA A 52 -5.07 5.91 14.01
C ALA A 52 -4.17 6.98 14.62
N GLN A 53 -3.02 6.57 15.18
CA GLN A 53 -2.04 7.48 15.77
C GLN A 53 -1.05 8.05 14.75
N ALA A 54 -1.05 7.56 13.53
CA ALA A 54 -0.13 7.96 12.47
C ALA A 54 -0.62 9.25 11.79
N THR A 55 -0.23 10.40 12.30
CA THR A 55 -0.63 11.73 11.77
C THR A 55 -0.13 11.98 10.34
N TRP A 56 0.88 11.25 9.89
CA TRP A 56 1.43 11.32 8.54
C TRP A 56 0.58 10.57 7.50
N ILE A 57 -0.40 9.78 7.93
CA ILE A 57 -1.41 9.16 7.06
C ILE A 57 -2.65 10.06 7.09
N GLN A 58 -2.94 10.71 5.97
CA GLN A 58 -4.00 11.72 5.89
C GLN A 58 -5.16 11.22 5.05
N ARG A 59 -6.36 11.31 5.60
CA ARG A 59 -7.60 11.01 4.87
C ARG A 59 -7.97 12.16 3.95
N VAL A 60 -8.21 11.85 2.68
CA VAL A 60 -8.62 12.83 1.67
C VAL A 60 -9.74 12.25 0.82
N SER A 61 -10.84 12.99 0.67
CA SER A 61 -11.96 12.57 -0.15
C SER A 61 -11.67 12.76 -1.64
N VAL A 62 -12.14 11.83 -2.46
CA VAL A 62 -12.12 11.96 -3.92
C VAL A 62 -13.12 13.06 -4.31
N VAL A 63 -12.68 14.01 -5.13
CA VAL A 63 -13.54 15.10 -5.61
C VAL A 63 -14.35 14.65 -6.83
N ASP A 64 -13.70 14.07 -7.83
CA ASP A 64 -14.36 13.61 -9.05
C ASP A 64 -14.77 12.15 -8.95
N ARG A 65 -16.03 11.92 -8.54
CA ARG A 65 -16.60 10.57 -8.43
C ARG A 65 -16.73 9.86 -9.78
N SER A 66 -16.72 10.57 -10.89
CA SER A 66 -16.84 9.96 -12.21
C SER A 66 -15.70 9.01 -12.51
N ILE A 67 -14.50 9.29 -12.01
CA ILE A 67 -13.34 8.40 -12.15
C ILE A 67 -13.59 7.09 -11.40
N VAL A 68 -14.10 7.17 -10.16
CA VAL A 68 -14.44 5.98 -9.36
C VAL A 68 -15.48 5.11 -10.09
N ASP A 69 -16.52 5.74 -10.64
CA ASP A 69 -17.62 5.05 -11.28
C ASP A 69 -17.20 4.33 -12.58
N ARG A 70 -16.16 4.84 -13.25
CA ARG A 70 -15.64 4.24 -14.49
C ARG A 70 -14.62 3.12 -14.24
N MET A 71 -14.17 2.94 -13.00
CA MET A 71 -13.24 1.86 -12.69
C MET A 71 -13.92 0.49 -12.83
N PRO A 72 -13.14 -0.57 -13.19
CA PRO A 72 -13.69 -1.92 -13.27
C PRO A 72 -14.39 -2.33 -11.97
N LYS A 73 -15.59 -2.88 -12.08
CA LYS A 73 -16.40 -3.28 -10.91
C LYS A 73 -15.82 -4.46 -10.14
N VAL A 74 -14.87 -5.18 -10.73
CA VAL A 74 -14.13 -6.25 -10.06
C VAL A 74 -13.23 -5.71 -8.95
N LEU A 75 -12.87 -4.42 -9.00
CA LEU A 75 -12.08 -3.76 -7.96
C LEU A 75 -12.95 -3.41 -6.76
N HIS A 76 -12.39 -3.52 -5.56
CA HIS A 76 -13.05 -3.09 -4.34
C HIS A 76 -13.13 -1.57 -4.24
N GLY A 77 -14.02 -1.05 -3.38
CA GLY A 77 -14.22 0.38 -3.22
C GLY A 77 -12.96 1.14 -2.86
N GLY A 78 -12.15 0.58 -1.95
CA GLY A 78 -10.86 1.17 -1.57
C GLY A 78 -9.90 1.30 -2.73
N GLU A 79 -9.78 0.25 -3.56
CA GLU A 79 -8.92 0.25 -4.73
C GLU A 79 -9.37 1.30 -5.76
N ARG A 80 -10.67 1.36 -6.05
CA ARG A 80 -11.22 2.33 -7.00
C ARG A 80 -10.99 3.77 -6.55
N GLU A 81 -11.26 4.07 -5.29
CA GLU A 81 -11.03 5.41 -4.75
C GLU A 81 -9.55 5.75 -4.67
N ALA A 82 -8.69 4.81 -4.33
CA ALA A 82 -7.25 5.04 -4.30
C ALA A 82 -6.71 5.39 -5.70
N ILE A 83 -7.15 4.68 -6.73
CA ILE A 83 -6.79 4.98 -8.12
C ILE A 83 -7.30 6.38 -8.51
N ALA A 84 -8.55 6.69 -8.21
CA ALA A 84 -9.14 7.99 -8.53
C ALA A 84 -8.40 9.13 -7.82
N LEU A 85 -8.10 8.96 -6.54
CA LEU A 85 -7.38 9.97 -5.77
C LEU A 85 -5.96 10.17 -6.28
N ALA A 86 -5.25 9.10 -6.62
CA ALA A 86 -3.91 9.19 -7.20
C ALA A 86 -3.92 9.96 -8.52
N LYS A 87 -4.91 9.70 -9.37
CA LYS A 87 -5.07 10.41 -10.63
C LYS A 87 -5.36 11.90 -10.42
N GLU A 88 -6.30 12.21 -9.54
CA GLU A 88 -6.64 13.60 -9.19
C GLU A 88 -5.45 14.40 -8.69
N ARG A 89 -4.61 13.77 -7.89
CA ARG A 89 -3.48 14.43 -7.23
C ARG A 89 -2.18 14.37 -8.02
N GLY A 90 -2.16 13.67 -9.15
CA GLY A 90 -0.91 13.42 -9.87
C GLY A 90 0.10 12.65 -9.01
N ALA A 91 -0.39 11.74 -8.18
CA ALA A 91 0.39 11.01 -7.19
C ALA A 91 0.72 9.59 -7.66
N GLN A 92 1.76 9.00 -7.06
CA GLN A 92 2.00 7.57 -7.16
C GLN A 92 0.96 6.81 -6.33
N LEU A 93 0.73 5.54 -6.68
CA LEU A 93 -0.17 4.66 -5.95
C LEU A 93 0.59 3.48 -5.36
N LEU A 94 0.49 3.32 -4.04
CA LEU A 94 1.03 2.16 -3.32
C LEU A 94 -0.06 1.10 -3.23
N VAL A 95 0.11 0.03 -4.01
CA VAL A 95 -0.86 -1.06 -4.11
C VAL A 95 -0.16 -2.35 -4.55
N ASP A 96 -0.56 -3.49 -3.98
CA ASP A 96 0.04 -4.80 -4.32
C ASP A 96 -0.85 -5.65 -5.23
N GLU A 97 -2.17 -5.50 -5.14
CA GLU A 97 -3.10 -6.33 -5.89
C GLU A 97 -2.95 -6.10 -7.40
N ILE A 98 -2.78 -7.20 -8.16
CA ILE A 98 -2.42 -7.14 -9.60
C ILE A 98 -3.47 -6.40 -10.43
N ARG A 99 -4.76 -6.65 -10.19
CA ARG A 99 -5.84 -6.02 -10.95
C ARG A 99 -5.89 -4.52 -10.73
N ALA A 100 -5.69 -4.10 -9.48
CA ALA A 100 -5.63 -2.67 -9.15
C ALA A 100 -4.39 -2.00 -9.75
N ARG A 101 -3.24 -2.67 -9.71
CA ARG A 101 -2.00 -2.19 -10.35
C ARG A 101 -2.20 -1.98 -11.85
N ARG A 102 -2.84 -2.94 -12.51
CA ARG A 102 -3.12 -2.86 -13.95
C ARG A 102 -4.08 -1.71 -14.26
N ALA A 103 -5.17 -1.60 -13.53
CA ALA A 103 -6.13 -0.51 -13.71
C ALA A 103 -5.50 0.86 -13.49
N ALA A 104 -4.64 1.02 -12.49
CA ALA A 104 -3.92 2.24 -12.24
C ALA A 104 -2.94 2.58 -13.38
N SER A 105 -2.18 1.59 -13.84
CA SER A 105 -1.25 1.76 -14.96
C SER A 105 -1.99 2.19 -16.24
N ASP A 106 -3.16 1.62 -16.50
CA ASP A 106 -4.01 1.99 -17.65
C ASP A 106 -4.47 3.46 -17.56
N GLN A 107 -4.52 4.02 -16.36
CA GLN A 107 -4.82 5.44 -16.12
C GLN A 107 -3.58 6.33 -16.14
N GLY A 108 -2.42 5.79 -16.46
CA GLY A 108 -1.16 6.55 -16.48
C GLY A 108 -0.58 6.83 -15.10
N ILE A 109 -1.01 6.10 -14.08
CA ILE A 109 -0.53 6.29 -12.69
C ILE A 109 0.70 5.39 -12.47
N GLU A 110 1.75 5.97 -11.91
CA GLU A 110 2.91 5.20 -11.46
C GLU A 110 2.54 4.40 -10.22
N VAL A 111 2.72 3.07 -10.30
CA VAL A 111 2.41 2.17 -9.19
C VAL A 111 3.69 1.68 -8.51
N ILE A 112 3.63 1.59 -7.19
CA ILE A 112 4.66 0.99 -6.36
C ILE A 112 4.01 -0.07 -5.47
N GLY A 113 4.75 -1.09 -5.11
CA GLY A 113 4.27 -2.15 -4.22
C GLY A 113 5.06 -2.21 -2.92
N THR A 114 4.62 -3.05 -2.02
CA THR A 114 5.28 -3.29 -0.73
C THR A 114 6.74 -3.72 -0.91
N LEU A 115 7.04 -4.57 -1.88
CA LEU A 115 8.42 -5.00 -2.15
C LEU A 115 9.31 -3.82 -2.57
N ARG A 116 8.78 -2.88 -3.35
CA ARG A 116 9.52 -1.66 -3.71
C ARG A 116 9.83 -0.81 -2.48
N VAL A 117 8.92 -0.75 -1.52
CA VAL A 117 9.16 -0.06 -0.24
C VAL A 117 10.31 -0.73 0.52
N LEU A 118 10.34 -2.06 0.56
CA LEU A 118 11.43 -2.80 1.21
C LEU A 118 12.78 -2.62 0.50
N ASP A 119 12.79 -2.59 -0.82
CA ASP A 119 14.00 -2.30 -1.60
C ASP A 119 14.56 -0.92 -1.24
N GLU A 120 13.71 0.09 -1.22
CA GLU A 120 14.11 1.45 -0.88
C GLU A 120 14.58 1.55 0.57
N ALA A 121 13.88 0.88 1.50
CA ALA A 121 14.29 0.82 2.90
C ALA A 121 15.69 0.21 3.06
N LYS A 122 15.98 -0.84 2.29
CA LYS A 122 17.30 -1.46 2.28
C LYS A 122 18.36 -0.52 1.72
N ARG A 123 18.09 0.13 0.61
CA ARG A 123 19.02 1.09 -0.01
C ARG A 123 19.31 2.29 0.89
N LEU A 124 18.32 2.74 1.65
CA LEU A 124 18.47 3.84 2.60
C LEU A 124 19.12 3.41 3.93
N GLY A 125 19.36 2.13 4.12
CA GLY A 125 19.99 1.62 5.34
C GLY A 125 19.06 1.45 6.53
N HIS A 126 17.75 1.52 6.33
CA HIS A 126 16.77 1.32 7.41
C HIS A 126 16.60 -0.15 7.78
N ILE A 127 16.89 -1.07 6.87
CA ILE A 127 16.90 -2.50 7.12
C ILE A 127 18.14 -3.14 6.54
N GLY A 128 18.59 -4.25 7.14
CA GLY A 128 19.70 -5.06 6.63
C GLY A 128 19.24 -6.03 5.55
N LEU A 129 18.24 -6.88 5.88
CA LEU A 129 17.71 -7.89 4.98
C LEU A 129 16.20 -7.71 4.83
N ALA A 130 15.72 -7.86 3.60
CA ALA A 130 14.29 -7.84 3.29
C ALA A 130 13.63 -9.22 3.56
N ARG A 131 14.37 -10.31 3.36
CA ARG A 131 13.84 -11.68 3.49
C ARG A 131 13.10 -11.93 4.82
N PRO A 132 13.64 -11.63 6.00
CA PRO A 132 12.92 -11.89 7.25
C PRO A 132 11.67 -11.02 7.40
N ILE A 133 11.65 -9.83 6.85
CA ILE A 133 10.47 -8.96 6.87
C ILE A 133 9.36 -9.54 6.00
N ILE A 134 9.70 -10.00 4.80
CA ILE A 134 8.75 -10.68 3.91
C ILE A 134 8.17 -11.91 4.59
N ALA A 135 9.03 -12.74 5.22
CA ALA A 135 8.59 -13.92 5.95
C ALA A 135 7.62 -13.55 7.10
N HIS A 136 7.90 -12.47 7.82
CA HIS A 136 7.01 -11.99 8.88
C HIS A 136 5.66 -11.54 8.31
N MET A 137 5.66 -10.78 7.21
CA MET A 137 4.43 -10.39 6.53
C MET A 137 3.60 -11.60 6.11
N GLN A 138 4.24 -12.61 5.53
CA GLN A 138 3.57 -13.85 5.13
C GLN A 138 3.02 -14.62 6.33
N SER A 139 3.72 -14.64 7.45
CA SER A 139 3.24 -15.27 8.68
C SER A 139 1.98 -14.60 9.23
N GLN A 140 1.78 -13.33 8.91
CA GLN A 140 0.59 -12.57 9.27
C GLN A 140 -0.53 -12.67 8.22
N GLY A 141 -0.37 -13.56 7.25
CA GLY A 141 -1.38 -13.81 6.22
C GLY A 141 -1.29 -12.92 4.98
N TYR A 142 -0.27 -12.07 4.86
CA TYR A 142 -0.10 -11.27 3.66
C TYR A 142 0.46 -12.13 2.53
N ARG A 143 -0.13 -11.99 1.35
CA ARG A 143 0.22 -12.82 0.19
C ARG A 143 1.00 -12.03 -0.84
N PHE A 144 2.14 -12.61 -1.24
CA PHE A 144 2.88 -12.19 -2.43
C PHE A 144 2.90 -13.34 -3.42
N GLU A 145 2.93 -13.04 -4.70
CA GLU A 145 3.18 -14.06 -5.69
C GLU A 145 4.61 -14.61 -5.54
N ARG A 146 4.74 -15.94 -5.54
CA ARG A 146 6.03 -16.62 -5.28
C ARG A 146 7.12 -16.19 -6.25
N THR A 147 6.83 -16.12 -7.54
CA THR A 147 7.80 -15.72 -8.56
C THR A 147 8.25 -14.28 -8.36
N LEU A 148 7.36 -13.41 -7.92
CA LEU A 148 7.66 -12.02 -7.62
C LEU A 148 8.65 -11.90 -6.44
N ILE A 149 8.44 -12.69 -5.38
CA ILE A 149 9.36 -12.73 -4.24
C ILE A 149 10.75 -13.20 -4.67
N LEU A 150 10.82 -14.29 -5.43
CA LEU A 150 12.10 -14.85 -5.88
C LEU A 150 12.87 -13.85 -6.73
N SER A 151 12.21 -13.22 -7.70
CA SER A 151 12.83 -12.18 -8.54
C SER A 151 13.29 -10.99 -7.70
N PHE A 152 12.48 -10.56 -6.74
CA PHE A 152 12.82 -9.46 -5.84
C PHE A 152 14.07 -9.77 -5.02
N LEU A 153 14.14 -10.95 -4.42
CA LEU A 153 15.27 -11.35 -3.58
C LEU A 153 16.57 -11.39 -4.39
N GLU A 154 16.52 -11.83 -5.66
CA GLU A 154 17.67 -11.76 -6.56
C GLU A 154 18.12 -10.30 -6.78
N ILE A 155 17.17 -9.41 -7.06
CA ILE A 155 17.46 -7.99 -7.31
C ILE A 155 18.15 -7.33 -6.10
N VAL A 156 17.72 -7.65 -4.89
CA VAL A 156 18.27 -7.05 -3.67
C VAL A 156 19.47 -7.83 -3.10
N GLY A 157 19.95 -8.84 -3.81
CA GLY A 157 21.13 -9.60 -3.41
C GLY A 157 20.90 -10.61 -2.28
N GLU A 158 19.66 -11.11 -2.14
CA GLU A 158 19.25 -12.09 -1.12
C GLU A 158 18.72 -13.39 -1.74
N GLY A 159 19.04 -13.61 -2.99
CA GLY A 159 18.61 -14.81 -3.72
C GLY A 159 19.22 -16.12 -3.25
#